data_01bdebd59afbb47ef056bebc3039ac38
#
_entry.id   01bdebd59afbb47ef056bebc3039ac38
#
_cell.length_a   1.000
_cell.length_b   1.000
_cell.length_c   1.000
_cell.angle_alpha   90.00
_cell.angle_beta   90.00
_cell.angle_gamma   90.00
#
_symmetry.space_group_name_H-M   'P 1'
#
loop_
_entity.id
_entity.type
_entity.pdbx_description
1 polymer ?
#
loop_
_entity_poly.entity_id
_entity_poly.type
_entity_poly.pdbx_seq_one_letter_code
_entity_poly.pdbx_strand_id
1 'polypeptide(L)'
;QSGLFLGLNTNKRTIVLDLDTADGRTQLRELVGQADIVVHSCSAQRAIEVGLDGDELLAAFPSLVVCALTPYGHTGPHANWRGEEINVVHGGGWGYLIPGDDPDSLAPPLTVFGHPANCQAGMAGAFAALGAHYKAQATGVGEYIDLSVMAHVASMLEASFIAWSYSGKVASRSEGRILNPWGIFQCSDGLIFLVTVEQDQWERLVDMMGTPEWALLEVFATFDDRAANRDLLAIYIDEWTSQHKVEYLFHEGQARRICFAPVFTMADLARQEHLLGRGFFPSASHEAAGDLTYMGAPYRMEPNSWQLAAAAPLLDPESTPTFAGQRAAQPSFDPTAVARRPLEGVRVIDFSWVWAGPFLTMHLAYLGAEVIKIESSSRPGL
;
A
#
# COMPACT_ATOMS: atom_id res chain seq x y z
N GLN A 1 -2.04 -13.66 -22.01
CA GLN A 1 -1.88 -13.18 -20.64
C GLN A 1 -2.23 -11.70 -20.58
N SER A 2 -2.80 -11.27 -19.45
CA SER A 2 -3.14 -9.86 -19.23
C SER A 2 -1.93 -9.05 -18.77
N GLY A 3 -1.97 -7.72 -18.95
CA GLY A 3 -0.94 -6.81 -18.42
C GLY A 3 -0.80 -6.93 -16.90
N LEU A 4 -1.89 -7.21 -16.17
CA LEU A 4 -1.87 -7.46 -14.73
C LEU A 4 -1.05 -8.72 -14.39
N PHE A 5 -1.26 -9.82 -15.11
CA PHE A 5 -0.48 -11.05 -14.91
C PHE A 5 1.01 -10.82 -15.19
N LEU A 6 1.32 -10.15 -16.31
CA LEU A 6 2.70 -9.83 -16.69
C LEU A 6 3.41 -9.00 -15.62
N GLY A 7 2.72 -7.99 -15.06
CA GLY A 7 3.29 -7.13 -14.02
C GLY A 7 3.46 -7.79 -12.66
N LEU A 8 2.50 -8.63 -12.23
CA LEU A 8 2.50 -9.21 -10.89
C LEU A 8 3.27 -10.53 -10.75
N ASN A 9 3.69 -11.16 -11.86
CA ASN A 9 4.30 -12.50 -11.82
C ASN A 9 5.74 -12.55 -12.31
N THR A 10 6.43 -11.42 -12.33
CA THR A 10 7.89 -11.39 -12.57
C THR A 10 8.65 -12.17 -11.50
N ASN A 11 9.78 -12.74 -11.86
CA ASN A 11 10.63 -13.57 -10.98
C ASN A 11 9.96 -14.82 -10.41
N LYS A 12 8.82 -15.24 -10.95
CA LYS A 12 8.09 -16.44 -10.51
C LYS A 12 8.26 -17.58 -11.52
N ARG A 13 8.09 -18.80 -11.05
CA ARG A 13 7.88 -19.99 -11.87
C ARG A 13 6.45 -20.44 -11.69
N THR A 14 5.89 -21.14 -12.66
CA THR A 14 4.51 -21.64 -12.62
C THR A 14 4.49 -23.14 -12.81
N ILE A 15 3.54 -23.78 -12.19
CA ILE A 15 3.17 -25.19 -12.36
C ILE A 15 1.65 -25.29 -12.39
N VAL A 16 1.14 -26.39 -12.92
CA VAL A 16 -0.29 -26.68 -12.93
C VAL A 16 -0.55 -27.88 -12.02
N LEU A 17 -1.42 -27.70 -11.03
CA LEU A 17 -1.90 -28.76 -10.14
C LEU A 17 -3.44 -28.75 -10.14
N ASP A 18 -4.04 -29.93 -10.31
CA ASP A 18 -5.47 -30.11 -10.12
C ASP A 18 -5.76 -30.50 -8.67
N LEU A 19 -6.09 -29.51 -7.84
CA LEU A 19 -6.33 -29.69 -6.40
C LEU A 19 -7.66 -30.40 -6.09
N ASP A 20 -8.51 -30.65 -7.08
CA ASP A 20 -9.72 -31.46 -6.91
C ASP A 20 -9.39 -32.97 -6.94
N THR A 21 -8.21 -33.34 -7.43
CA THR A 21 -7.72 -34.73 -7.44
C THR A 21 -6.88 -35.04 -6.21
N ALA A 22 -6.83 -36.31 -5.83
CA ALA A 22 -5.96 -36.78 -4.74
C ALA A 22 -4.46 -36.65 -5.10
N ASP A 23 -4.12 -36.87 -6.37
CA ASP A 23 -2.75 -36.74 -6.86
C ASP A 23 -2.27 -35.28 -6.80
N GLY A 24 -3.07 -34.34 -7.28
CA GLY A 24 -2.73 -32.91 -7.20
C GLY A 24 -2.54 -32.41 -5.75
N ARG A 25 -3.36 -32.88 -4.81
CA ARG A 25 -3.18 -32.57 -3.38
C ARG A 25 -1.92 -33.22 -2.79
N THR A 26 -1.56 -34.42 -3.25
CA THR A 26 -0.30 -35.06 -2.84
C THR A 26 0.90 -34.26 -3.33
N GLN A 27 0.91 -33.85 -4.59
CA GLN A 27 1.97 -33.00 -5.16
C GLN A 27 2.05 -31.64 -4.46
N LEU A 28 0.91 -31.02 -4.13
CA LEU A 28 0.88 -29.80 -3.33
C LEU A 28 1.57 -30.00 -1.97
N ARG A 29 1.23 -31.09 -1.26
CA ARG A 29 1.81 -31.38 0.05
C ARG A 29 3.33 -31.59 0.00
N GLU A 30 3.83 -32.23 -1.05
CA GLU A 30 5.26 -32.40 -1.30
C GLU A 30 5.97 -31.06 -1.50
N LEU A 31 5.35 -30.13 -2.25
CA LEU A 31 5.85 -28.77 -2.42
C LEU A 31 5.84 -27.96 -1.12
N VAL A 32 4.75 -28.03 -0.38
CA VAL A 32 4.62 -27.35 0.92
C VAL A 32 5.71 -27.82 1.90
N GLY A 33 6.04 -29.12 1.90
CA GLY A 33 7.12 -29.67 2.72
C GLY A 33 8.53 -29.10 2.40
N GLN A 34 8.69 -28.51 1.22
CA GLN A 34 9.92 -27.87 0.77
C GLN A 34 9.87 -26.33 0.90
N ALA A 35 8.71 -25.76 1.18
CA ALA A 35 8.52 -24.32 1.26
C ALA A 35 8.80 -23.77 2.67
N ASP A 36 9.18 -22.52 2.76
CA ASP A 36 9.28 -21.76 4.00
C ASP A 36 8.02 -20.93 4.25
N ILE A 37 7.37 -20.49 3.17
CA ILE A 37 6.15 -19.68 3.21
C ILE A 37 5.16 -20.21 2.18
N VAL A 38 3.91 -20.42 2.59
CA VAL A 38 2.79 -20.71 1.71
C VAL A 38 1.84 -19.51 1.70
N VAL A 39 1.47 -19.04 0.51
CA VAL A 39 0.49 -17.96 0.35
C VAL A 39 -0.68 -18.48 -0.48
N HIS A 40 -1.90 -18.27 -0.01
CA HIS A 40 -3.10 -18.63 -0.76
C HIS A 40 -4.25 -17.64 -0.55
N SER A 41 -5.21 -17.68 -1.47
CA SER A 41 -6.45 -16.86 -1.41
C SER A 41 -7.73 -17.73 -1.38
N CYS A 42 -7.61 -19.00 -1.00
CA CYS A 42 -8.77 -19.87 -0.82
C CYS A 42 -9.64 -19.37 0.33
N SER A 43 -10.97 -19.48 0.23
CA SER A 43 -11.85 -19.32 1.39
C SER A 43 -11.50 -20.36 2.47
N ALA A 44 -11.91 -20.12 3.72
CA ALA A 44 -11.65 -21.05 4.82
C ALA A 44 -12.12 -22.49 4.50
N GLN A 45 -13.33 -22.63 3.97
CA GLN A 45 -13.85 -23.93 3.55
C GLN A 45 -13.02 -24.58 2.44
N ARG A 46 -12.64 -23.80 1.41
CA ARG A 46 -11.86 -24.34 0.30
C ARG A 46 -10.43 -24.72 0.71
N ALA A 47 -9.84 -23.99 1.64
CA ALA A 47 -8.51 -24.30 2.19
C ALA A 47 -8.50 -25.72 2.84
N ILE A 48 -9.52 -26.03 3.63
CA ILE A 48 -9.69 -27.37 4.22
C ILE A 48 -9.81 -28.44 3.12
N GLU A 49 -10.67 -28.22 2.12
CA GLU A 49 -10.91 -29.20 1.03
C GLU A 49 -9.66 -29.55 0.22
N VAL A 50 -8.77 -28.58 0.04
CA VAL A 50 -7.55 -28.76 -0.80
C VAL A 50 -6.28 -29.02 -0.02
N GLY A 51 -6.33 -29.08 1.31
CA GLY A 51 -5.17 -29.33 2.16
C GLY A 51 -4.27 -28.11 2.39
N LEU A 52 -4.86 -26.91 2.39
CA LEU A 52 -4.21 -25.63 2.72
C LEU A 52 -4.70 -25.06 4.06
N ASP A 53 -5.35 -25.89 4.89
CA ASP A 53 -5.74 -25.48 6.24
C ASP A 53 -4.49 -25.18 7.10
N GLY A 54 -4.51 -24.01 7.76
CA GLY A 54 -3.35 -23.51 8.48
C GLY A 54 -2.97 -24.39 9.68
N ASP A 55 -3.95 -24.88 10.42
CA ASP A 55 -3.70 -25.72 11.61
C ASP A 55 -3.12 -27.08 11.21
N GLU A 56 -3.68 -27.69 10.16
CA GLU A 56 -3.16 -28.97 9.64
C GLU A 56 -1.74 -28.81 9.08
N LEU A 57 -1.47 -27.72 8.36
CA LEU A 57 -0.16 -27.47 7.80
C LEU A 57 0.88 -27.20 8.89
N LEU A 58 0.57 -26.42 9.91
CA LEU A 58 1.50 -26.15 11.02
C LEU A 58 1.73 -27.38 11.89
N ALA A 59 0.72 -28.23 12.07
CA ALA A 59 0.90 -29.53 12.75
C ALA A 59 1.87 -30.46 12.00
N ALA A 60 1.84 -30.44 10.67
CA ALA A 60 2.72 -31.25 9.83
C ALA A 60 4.10 -30.62 9.60
N PHE A 61 4.17 -29.30 9.52
CA PHE A 61 5.35 -28.52 9.20
C PHE A 61 5.52 -27.36 10.19
N PRO A 62 6.01 -27.60 11.42
CA PRO A 62 5.98 -26.62 12.51
C PRO A 62 6.71 -25.29 12.23
N SER A 63 7.68 -25.26 11.33
CA SER A 63 8.42 -24.04 10.94
C SER A 63 7.82 -23.30 9.74
N LEU A 64 6.73 -23.81 9.18
CA LEU A 64 6.09 -23.20 8.02
C LEU A 64 5.36 -21.91 8.39
N VAL A 65 5.42 -20.92 7.52
CA VAL A 65 4.54 -19.76 7.59
C VAL A 65 3.43 -19.91 6.56
N VAL A 66 2.18 -19.84 6.99
CA VAL A 66 1.03 -19.90 6.09
C VAL A 66 0.33 -18.53 6.11
N CYS A 67 0.18 -17.89 4.96
CA CYS A 67 -0.52 -16.62 4.81
C CYS A 67 -1.75 -16.80 3.93
N ALA A 68 -2.92 -16.78 4.55
CA ALA A 68 -4.21 -16.72 3.85
C ALA A 68 -4.61 -15.26 3.66
N LEU A 69 -4.76 -14.82 2.41
CA LEU A 69 -5.18 -13.47 2.05
C LEU A 69 -6.50 -13.54 1.32
N THR A 70 -7.58 -13.13 1.99
CA THR A 70 -8.94 -13.23 1.45
C THR A 70 -9.70 -11.91 1.63
N PRO A 71 -10.81 -11.69 0.93
CA PRO A 71 -11.58 -10.46 1.09
C PRO A 71 -11.97 -10.13 2.54
N TYR A 72 -12.37 -11.15 3.32
CA TYR A 72 -12.92 -10.95 4.66
C TYR A 72 -12.14 -11.65 5.78
N GLY A 73 -11.07 -12.38 5.47
CA GLY A 73 -10.37 -13.25 6.42
C GLY A 73 -11.02 -14.64 6.52
N HIS A 74 -10.36 -15.54 7.26
CA HIS A 74 -10.83 -16.89 7.54
C HIS A 74 -11.67 -16.97 8.82
N THR A 75 -11.76 -15.88 9.57
CA THR A 75 -12.50 -15.77 10.81
C THR A 75 -13.65 -14.77 10.69
N GLY A 76 -14.63 -14.87 11.60
CA GLY A 76 -15.79 -13.99 11.61
C GLY A 76 -16.95 -14.41 10.68
N PRO A 77 -18.06 -13.65 10.69
CA PRO A 77 -19.31 -14.06 10.03
C PRO A 77 -19.24 -14.08 8.50
N HIS A 78 -18.25 -13.43 7.90
CA HIS A 78 -18.09 -13.31 6.44
C HIS A 78 -16.96 -14.19 5.87
N ALA A 79 -16.35 -15.07 6.66
CA ALA A 79 -15.17 -15.87 6.29
C ALA A 79 -15.34 -16.69 4.98
N ASN A 80 -16.56 -17.09 4.67
CA ASN A 80 -16.87 -17.86 3.46
C ASN A 80 -17.59 -17.05 2.36
N TRP A 81 -17.70 -15.73 2.54
CA TRP A 81 -18.31 -14.89 1.53
C TRP A 81 -17.32 -14.62 0.37
N ARG A 82 -17.90 -14.47 -0.81
CA ARG A 82 -17.16 -13.97 -1.97
C ARG A 82 -17.14 -12.46 -1.91
N GLY A 83 -16.00 -11.88 -2.27
CA GLY A 83 -15.82 -10.42 -2.35
C GLY A 83 -14.81 -10.04 -3.42
N GLU A 84 -15.09 -8.93 -4.05
CA GLU A 84 -14.22 -8.27 -5.02
C GLU A 84 -13.66 -6.99 -4.39
N GLU A 85 -12.73 -6.33 -5.09
CA GLU A 85 -12.13 -5.06 -4.64
C GLU A 85 -13.18 -4.04 -4.17
N ILE A 86 -14.25 -3.87 -4.94
CA ILE A 86 -15.31 -2.91 -4.61
C ILE A 86 -16.02 -3.22 -3.29
N ASN A 87 -16.22 -4.50 -2.97
CA ASN A 87 -16.87 -4.90 -1.73
C ASN A 87 -16.02 -4.54 -0.51
N VAL A 88 -14.71 -4.80 -0.58
CA VAL A 88 -13.78 -4.56 0.53
C VAL A 88 -13.44 -3.08 0.70
N VAL A 89 -13.39 -2.30 -0.39
CA VAL A 89 -13.19 -0.84 -0.34
C VAL A 89 -14.36 -0.16 0.34
N HIS A 90 -15.60 -0.49 -0.05
CA HIS A 90 -16.79 0.12 0.56
C HIS A 90 -17.08 -0.45 1.95
N GLY A 91 -16.96 -1.76 2.14
CA GLY A 91 -17.13 -2.40 3.45
C GLY A 91 -16.06 -2.00 4.48
N GLY A 92 -14.85 -1.69 4.03
CA GLY A 92 -13.75 -1.19 4.86
C GLY A 92 -13.79 0.32 5.15
N GLY A 93 -14.78 1.05 4.62
CA GLY A 93 -15.02 2.46 4.94
C GLY A 93 -14.42 3.48 3.96
N TRP A 94 -13.49 3.12 3.10
CA TRP A 94 -12.88 4.04 2.14
C TRP A 94 -13.92 4.66 1.20
N GLY A 95 -14.84 3.84 0.69
CA GLY A 95 -15.85 4.30 -0.24
C GLY A 95 -16.78 5.40 0.31
N TYR A 96 -16.91 5.52 1.63
CA TYR A 96 -17.68 6.58 2.25
C TYR A 96 -16.97 7.94 2.20
N LEU A 97 -15.63 7.95 2.10
CA LEU A 97 -14.79 9.13 2.11
C LEU A 97 -14.31 9.55 0.71
N ILE A 98 -14.61 8.79 -0.34
CA ILE A 98 -14.17 9.04 -1.71
C ILE A 98 -15.36 9.37 -2.62
N PRO A 99 -15.24 10.45 -3.47
CA PRO A 99 -14.19 11.45 -3.48
C PRO A 99 -14.34 12.44 -2.31
N GLY A 100 -13.22 12.94 -1.80
CA GLY A 100 -13.27 14.05 -0.84
C GLY A 100 -13.79 15.33 -1.53
N ASP A 101 -14.43 16.20 -0.76
CA ASP A 101 -14.99 17.48 -1.23
C ASP A 101 -16.14 17.36 -2.25
N ASP A 102 -16.89 16.26 -2.21
CA ASP A 102 -18.08 16.10 -3.04
C ASP A 102 -19.25 16.91 -2.43
N PRO A 103 -19.73 17.98 -3.08
CA PRO A 103 -20.87 18.75 -2.59
C PRO A 103 -22.18 17.96 -2.66
N ASP A 104 -22.27 16.95 -3.51
CA ASP A 104 -23.42 16.06 -3.62
C ASP A 104 -23.22 14.79 -2.80
N SER A 105 -23.66 14.83 -1.53
CA SER A 105 -23.58 13.66 -0.64
C SER A 105 -24.42 12.46 -1.10
N LEU A 106 -25.31 12.64 -2.08
CA LEU A 106 -26.15 11.60 -2.67
C LEU A 106 -25.50 10.97 -3.91
N ALA A 107 -24.43 11.56 -4.46
CA ALA A 107 -23.70 10.96 -5.55
C ALA A 107 -23.14 9.57 -5.15
N PRO A 108 -23.12 8.59 -6.06
CA PRO A 108 -22.56 7.27 -5.75
C PRO A 108 -21.10 7.37 -5.30
N PRO A 109 -20.69 6.63 -4.26
CA PRO A 109 -19.29 6.56 -3.89
C PRO A 109 -18.44 6.03 -5.05
N LEU A 110 -17.24 6.58 -5.19
CA LEU A 110 -16.27 6.14 -6.19
C LEU A 110 -15.24 5.21 -5.54
N THR A 111 -14.57 4.42 -6.37
CA THR A 111 -13.37 3.69 -6.00
C THR A 111 -12.18 4.20 -6.80
N VAL A 112 -10.98 4.05 -6.25
CA VAL A 112 -9.75 4.36 -6.97
C VAL A 112 -9.58 3.37 -8.12
N PHE A 113 -9.10 3.83 -9.26
CA PHE A 113 -8.83 2.98 -10.43
C PHE A 113 -7.78 1.90 -10.12
N GLY A 114 -8.00 0.70 -10.63
CA GLY A 114 -7.12 -0.45 -10.42
C GLY A 114 -7.51 -1.29 -9.20
N HIS A 115 -6.50 -1.86 -8.55
CA HIS A 115 -6.68 -2.75 -7.39
C HIS A 115 -5.83 -2.31 -6.19
N PRO A 116 -5.93 -1.05 -5.73
CA PRO A 116 -5.06 -0.54 -4.67
C PRO A 116 -5.26 -1.24 -3.33
N ALA A 117 -6.47 -1.61 -2.95
CA ALA A 117 -6.74 -2.31 -1.69
C ALA A 117 -6.09 -3.70 -1.68
N ASN A 118 -6.21 -4.46 -2.77
CA ASN A 118 -5.57 -5.76 -2.90
C ASN A 118 -4.03 -5.66 -2.93
N CYS A 119 -3.49 -4.66 -3.66
CA CYS A 119 -2.03 -4.44 -3.70
C CYS A 119 -1.46 -4.09 -2.33
N GLN A 120 -2.12 -3.21 -1.59
CA GLN A 120 -1.69 -2.80 -0.26
C GLN A 120 -1.85 -3.93 0.77
N ALA A 121 -2.94 -4.69 0.71
CA ALA A 121 -3.11 -5.90 1.52
C ALA A 121 -2.03 -6.95 1.20
N GLY A 122 -1.63 -7.09 -0.07
CA GLY A 122 -0.51 -7.93 -0.48
C GLY A 122 0.82 -7.49 0.15
N MET A 123 1.08 -6.18 0.25
CA MET A 123 2.26 -5.66 0.96
C MET A 123 2.20 -5.92 2.47
N ALA A 124 1.03 -5.76 3.09
CA ALA A 124 0.82 -6.10 4.50
C ALA A 124 1.03 -7.60 4.76
N GLY A 125 0.55 -8.46 3.86
CA GLY A 125 0.78 -9.90 3.90
C GLY A 125 2.25 -10.27 3.77
N ALA A 126 2.98 -9.64 2.86
CA ALA A 126 4.42 -9.84 2.71
C ALA A 126 5.19 -9.42 3.98
N PHE A 127 4.82 -8.27 4.57
CA PHE A 127 5.40 -7.80 5.83
C PHE A 127 5.16 -8.78 6.99
N ALA A 128 3.91 -9.23 7.16
CA ALA A 128 3.55 -10.19 8.20
C ALA A 128 4.25 -11.54 8.01
N ALA A 129 4.27 -12.05 6.76
CA ALA A 129 4.93 -13.31 6.42
C ALA A 129 6.45 -13.26 6.65
N LEU A 130 7.11 -12.15 6.32
CA LEU A 130 8.55 -11.97 6.60
C LEU A 130 8.82 -11.88 8.11
N GLY A 131 7.98 -11.19 8.88
CA GLY A 131 8.10 -11.16 10.35
C GLY A 131 7.94 -12.54 10.97
N ALA A 132 6.93 -13.31 10.56
CA ALA A 132 6.72 -14.68 11.01
C ALA A 132 7.87 -15.60 10.59
N HIS A 133 8.37 -15.45 9.37
CA HIS A 133 9.52 -16.22 8.87
C HIS A 133 10.81 -15.90 9.64
N TYR A 134 11.02 -14.63 10.02
CA TYR A 134 12.14 -14.23 10.88
C TYR A 134 12.14 -15.00 12.22
N LYS A 135 10.96 -15.09 12.87
CA LYS A 135 10.78 -15.91 14.06
C LYS A 135 11.02 -17.41 13.78
N ALA A 136 10.42 -17.92 12.71
CA ALA A 136 10.55 -19.34 12.34
C ALA A 136 12.00 -19.76 12.08
N GLN A 137 12.79 -18.89 11.45
CA GLN A 137 14.22 -19.12 11.25
C GLN A 137 15.05 -19.13 12.54
N ALA A 138 14.61 -18.44 13.57
CA ALA A 138 15.30 -18.42 14.86
C ALA A 138 14.88 -19.56 15.79
N THR A 139 13.65 -20.04 15.69
CA THR A 139 13.01 -20.88 16.72
C THR A 139 12.39 -22.19 16.20
N GLY A 140 12.32 -22.39 14.89
CA GLY A 140 11.57 -23.50 14.30
C GLY A 140 10.06 -23.41 14.45
N VAL A 141 9.52 -22.26 14.93
CA VAL A 141 8.09 -22.05 15.15
C VAL A 141 7.51 -21.13 14.07
N GLY A 142 6.77 -21.70 13.14
CA GLY A 142 6.01 -20.98 12.11
C GLY A 142 4.73 -20.37 12.64
N GLU A 143 3.98 -19.73 11.74
CA GLU A 143 2.72 -19.05 12.09
C GLU A 143 1.70 -19.15 10.96
N TYR A 144 0.43 -19.15 11.35
CA TYR A 144 -0.70 -18.93 10.44
C TYR A 144 -1.13 -17.47 10.49
N ILE A 145 -1.19 -16.84 9.32
CA ILE A 145 -1.58 -15.45 9.14
C ILE A 145 -2.92 -15.41 8.41
N ASP A 146 -3.96 -14.98 9.09
CA ASP A 146 -5.27 -14.71 8.53
C ASP A 146 -5.39 -13.22 8.18
N LEU A 147 -5.24 -12.87 6.90
CA LEU A 147 -5.29 -11.49 6.42
C LEU A 147 -6.59 -11.20 5.68
N SER A 148 -7.38 -10.30 6.26
CA SER A 148 -8.59 -9.75 5.64
C SER A 148 -8.27 -8.46 4.88
N VAL A 149 -8.55 -8.42 3.57
CA VAL A 149 -8.41 -7.20 2.76
C VAL A 149 -9.31 -6.09 3.29
N MET A 150 -10.54 -6.40 3.69
CA MET A 150 -11.47 -5.43 4.28
C MET A 150 -10.93 -4.82 5.59
N ALA A 151 -10.37 -5.65 6.47
CA ALA A 151 -9.76 -5.16 7.71
C ALA A 151 -8.51 -4.30 7.43
N HIS A 152 -7.73 -4.68 6.40
CA HIS A 152 -6.61 -3.85 5.96
C HIS A 152 -7.07 -2.47 5.46
N VAL A 153 -8.11 -2.41 4.62
CA VAL A 153 -8.70 -1.13 4.17
C VAL A 153 -9.16 -0.30 5.38
N ALA A 154 -9.84 -0.91 6.35
CA ALA A 154 -10.28 -0.21 7.56
C ALA A 154 -9.10 0.31 8.40
N SER A 155 -7.98 -0.43 8.47
CA SER A 155 -6.78 0.00 9.20
C SER A 155 -6.10 1.23 8.61
N MET A 156 -6.40 1.56 7.36
CA MET A 156 -5.88 2.75 6.68
C MET A 156 -6.73 4.01 6.87
N LEU A 157 -7.81 3.93 7.65
CA LEU A 157 -8.65 5.07 8.04
C LEU A 157 -8.11 5.77 9.31
N GLU A 158 -6.84 5.84 9.44
CA GLU A 158 -6.03 6.19 10.61
C GLU A 158 -6.59 7.36 11.46
N ALA A 159 -6.84 8.50 10.81
CA ALA A 159 -7.36 9.70 11.47
C ALA A 159 -8.88 9.64 11.67
N SER A 160 -9.62 9.19 10.67
CA SER A 160 -11.08 9.23 10.63
C SER A 160 -11.71 8.35 11.70
N PHE A 161 -11.20 7.12 11.86
CA PHE A 161 -11.72 6.18 12.86
C PHE A 161 -11.38 6.61 14.28
N ILE A 162 -10.15 7.07 14.50
CA ILE A 162 -9.71 7.56 15.82
C ILE A 162 -10.47 8.84 16.19
N ALA A 163 -10.67 9.79 15.26
CA ALA A 163 -11.47 10.98 15.49
C ALA A 163 -12.91 10.64 15.93
N TRP A 164 -13.54 9.69 15.25
CA TRP A 164 -14.85 9.18 15.70
C TRP A 164 -14.80 8.60 17.12
N SER A 165 -13.78 7.81 17.42
CA SER A 165 -13.65 7.11 18.71
C SER A 165 -13.59 8.06 19.91
N TYR A 166 -12.91 9.21 19.81
CA TYR A 166 -12.77 10.14 20.94
C TYR A 166 -13.74 11.35 20.89
N SER A 167 -14.23 11.74 19.72
CA SER A 167 -15.08 12.92 19.58
C SER A 167 -16.52 12.61 19.10
N GLY A 168 -16.77 11.37 18.63
CA GLY A 168 -18.02 10.99 17.99
C GLY A 168 -18.22 11.60 16.59
N LYS A 169 -17.24 12.35 16.07
CA LYS A 169 -17.34 12.97 14.75
C LYS A 169 -17.25 11.92 13.64
N VAL A 170 -18.26 11.86 12.80
CA VAL A 170 -18.27 11.01 11.60
C VAL A 170 -17.67 11.80 10.45
N ALA A 171 -16.50 11.39 9.96
CA ALA A 171 -15.92 11.98 8.76
C ALA A 171 -16.82 11.74 7.54
N SER A 172 -16.90 12.70 6.63
CA SER A 172 -17.74 12.62 5.43
C SER A 172 -17.01 13.17 4.22
N ARG A 173 -17.29 12.61 3.05
CA ARG A 173 -16.78 13.14 1.77
C ARG A 173 -17.36 14.49 1.39
N SER A 174 -18.51 14.87 1.95
CA SER A 174 -19.15 16.17 1.74
C SER A 174 -18.68 17.26 2.72
N GLU A 175 -17.93 16.89 3.77
CA GLU A 175 -17.23 17.88 4.59
C GLU A 175 -16.00 18.37 3.83
N GLY A 176 -15.96 19.67 3.53
CA GLY A 176 -14.81 20.29 2.88
C GLY A 176 -13.51 20.07 3.66
N ARG A 177 -12.41 20.00 2.96
CA ARG A 177 -11.09 19.91 3.58
C ARG A 177 -10.74 21.23 4.25
N ILE A 178 -10.15 21.13 5.44
CA ILE A 178 -9.66 22.31 6.18
C ILE A 178 -8.45 22.94 5.47
N LEU A 179 -7.58 22.08 4.90
CA LEU A 179 -6.40 22.55 4.17
C LEU A 179 -6.79 23.06 2.79
N ASN A 180 -6.61 24.35 2.55
CA ASN A 180 -6.88 25.00 1.26
C ASN A 180 -5.84 26.09 0.96
N PRO A 181 -5.44 26.27 -0.35
CA PRO A 181 -5.91 25.47 -1.50
C PRO A 181 -5.52 23.99 -1.41
N TRP A 182 -6.39 23.13 -1.88
CA TRP A 182 -6.17 21.70 -2.06
C TRP A 182 -6.92 21.24 -3.31
N GLY A 183 -6.23 20.97 -4.38
CA GLY A 183 -6.90 20.54 -5.60
C GLY A 183 -5.98 20.33 -6.78
N ILE A 184 -6.61 19.89 -7.87
CA ILE A 184 -5.98 19.81 -9.19
C ILE A 184 -6.44 21.03 -9.97
N PHE A 185 -5.49 21.76 -10.53
CA PHE A 185 -5.71 23.02 -11.24
C PHE A 185 -5.21 22.92 -12.68
N GLN A 186 -5.84 23.67 -13.58
CA GLN A 186 -5.47 23.73 -14.97
C GLN A 186 -4.21 24.60 -15.14
N CYS A 187 -3.23 24.11 -15.90
CA CYS A 187 -2.09 24.87 -16.41
C CYS A 187 -2.21 25.06 -17.93
N SER A 188 -1.34 25.88 -18.50
CA SER A 188 -1.32 26.13 -19.95
C SER A 188 -0.99 24.88 -20.79
N ASP A 189 -0.34 23.88 -20.21
CA ASP A 189 0.14 22.67 -20.88
C ASP A 189 -0.20 21.36 -20.16
N GLY A 190 -1.04 21.38 -19.11
CA GLY A 190 -1.40 20.17 -18.38
C GLY A 190 -2.12 20.47 -17.07
N LEU A 191 -2.01 19.55 -16.11
CA LEU A 191 -2.63 19.64 -14.80
C LEU A 191 -1.56 19.63 -13.70
N ILE A 192 -1.79 20.43 -12.66
CA ILE A 192 -0.96 20.46 -11.46
C ILE A 192 -1.79 20.27 -10.21
N PHE A 193 -1.30 19.47 -9.27
CA PHE A 193 -1.84 19.40 -7.92
C PHE A 193 -1.16 20.44 -7.04
N LEU A 194 -1.93 21.12 -6.20
CA LEU A 194 -1.45 22.07 -5.22
C LEU A 194 -2.11 21.82 -3.86
N VAL A 195 -1.30 21.89 -2.81
CA VAL A 195 -1.80 21.95 -1.43
C VAL A 195 -0.91 22.87 -0.58
N THR A 196 -1.54 23.63 0.33
CA THR A 196 -0.82 24.31 1.43
C THR A 196 -1.25 23.68 2.75
N VAL A 197 -0.28 23.08 3.46
CA VAL A 197 -0.49 22.37 4.73
C VAL A 197 -0.23 23.29 5.93
N GLU A 198 0.68 24.26 5.76
CA GLU A 198 1.09 25.20 6.80
C GLU A 198 0.84 26.64 6.34
N GLN A 199 0.58 27.55 7.29
CA GLN A 199 0.26 28.96 6.97
C GLN A 199 1.39 29.64 6.19
N ASP A 200 2.62 29.36 6.51
CA ASP A 200 3.79 29.90 5.82
C ASP A 200 3.91 29.42 4.35
N GLN A 201 3.34 28.25 4.02
CA GLN A 201 3.22 27.79 2.63
C GLN A 201 2.22 28.64 1.84
N TRP A 202 1.10 29.01 2.48
CA TRP A 202 0.15 29.95 1.88
C TRP A 202 0.79 31.31 1.62
N GLU A 203 1.51 31.85 2.59
CA GLU A 203 2.18 33.14 2.46
C GLU A 203 3.23 33.12 1.33
N ARG A 204 4.01 32.04 1.21
CA ARG A 204 4.94 31.86 0.09
C ARG A 204 4.25 31.70 -1.27
N LEU A 205 3.07 31.09 -1.29
CA LEU A 205 2.26 30.99 -2.50
C LEU A 205 1.75 32.37 -2.92
N VAL A 206 1.25 33.16 -1.99
CA VAL A 206 0.83 34.55 -2.23
C VAL A 206 1.97 35.39 -2.79
N ASP A 207 3.17 35.28 -2.21
CA ASP A 207 4.38 35.95 -2.71
C ASP A 207 4.74 35.48 -4.13
N MET A 208 4.67 34.17 -4.39
CA MET A 208 4.93 33.59 -5.72
C MET A 208 3.95 34.10 -6.79
N MET A 209 2.69 34.36 -6.39
CA MET A 209 1.67 34.96 -7.26
C MET A 209 1.84 36.46 -7.49
N GLY A 210 2.83 37.10 -6.85
CA GLY A 210 3.05 38.53 -6.90
C GLY A 210 2.15 39.33 -5.98
N THR A 211 1.66 38.74 -4.92
CA THR A 211 0.84 39.36 -3.87
C THR A 211 -0.44 40.03 -4.43
N PRO A 212 -1.31 39.28 -5.12
CA PRO A 212 -2.52 39.86 -5.71
C PRO A 212 -3.46 40.36 -4.61
N GLU A 213 -4.19 41.46 -4.86
CA GLU A 213 -5.07 42.09 -3.86
C GLU A 213 -6.11 41.14 -3.26
N TRP A 214 -6.66 40.24 -4.08
CA TRP A 214 -7.64 39.26 -3.61
C TRP A 214 -7.08 38.31 -2.53
N ALA A 215 -5.79 37.96 -2.61
CA ALA A 215 -5.15 37.03 -1.65
C ALA A 215 -4.94 37.67 -0.26
N LEU A 216 -5.05 38.98 -0.14
CA LEU A 216 -4.92 39.74 1.10
C LEU A 216 -6.27 39.98 1.79
N LEU A 217 -7.38 39.54 1.19
CA LEU A 217 -8.73 39.69 1.78
C LEU A 217 -8.83 38.82 3.05
N GLU A 218 -9.56 39.30 4.04
CA GLU A 218 -9.82 38.59 5.31
C GLU A 218 -10.40 37.17 5.10
N VAL A 219 -11.20 37.01 4.05
CA VAL A 219 -11.80 35.70 3.69
C VAL A 219 -10.79 34.60 3.32
N PHE A 220 -9.51 34.93 3.21
CA PHE A 220 -8.41 34.00 2.94
C PHE A 220 -7.30 34.03 3.99
N ALA A 221 -7.48 34.78 5.09
CA ALA A 221 -6.42 35.02 6.06
C ALA A 221 -6.02 33.74 6.84
N THR A 222 -6.97 32.98 7.31
CA THR A 222 -6.76 31.77 8.09
C THR A 222 -7.11 30.49 7.32
N PHE A 223 -6.74 29.34 7.87
CA PHE A 223 -7.17 28.03 7.34
C PHE A 223 -8.69 27.91 7.25
N ASP A 224 -9.39 28.30 8.33
CA ASP A 224 -10.84 28.20 8.40
C ASP A 224 -11.52 29.15 7.39
N ASP A 225 -10.98 30.36 7.21
CA ASP A 225 -11.48 31.31 6.22
C ASP A 225 -11.32 30.77 4.79
N ARG A 226 -10.15 30.20 4.48
CA ARG A 226 -9.90 29.57 3.17
C ARG A 226 -10.77 28.33 2.95
N ALA A 227 -10.99 27.52 3.99
CA ALA A 227 -11.90 26.37 3.92
C ALA A 227 -13.35 26.78 3.67
N ALA A 228 -13.81 27.84 4.34
CA ALA A 228 -15.16 28.38 4.16
C ALA A 228 -15.36 29.00 2.76
N ASN A 229 -14.30 29.50 2.14
CA ASN A 229 -14.34 30.20 0.84
C ASN A 229 -13.58 29.41 -0.26
N ARG A 230 -13.48 28.10 -0.12
CA ARG A 230 -12.66 27.22 -1.00
C ARG A 230 -13.01 27.34 -2.48
N ASP A 231 -14.30 27.43 -2.81
CA ASP A 231 -14.75 27.49 -4.19
C ASP A 231 -14.33 28.78 -4.87
N LEU A 232 -14.40 29.91 -4.14
CA LEU A 232 -13.91 31.20 -4.60
C LEU A 232 -12.39 31.20 -4.73
N LEU A 233 -11.69 30.63 -3.75
CA LEU A 233 -10.24 30.49 -3.78
C LEU A 233 -9.77 29.65 -4.98
N ALA A 234 -10.46 28.55 -5.26
CA ALA A 234 -10.15 27.69 -6.39
C ALA A 234 -10.24 28.42 -7.73
N ILE A 235 -11.22 29.32 -7.92
CA ILE A 235 -11.34 30.13 -9.14
C ILE A 235 -10.10 31.01 -9.34
N TYR A 236 -9.68 31.72 -8.30
CA TYR A 236 -8.50 32.60 -8.40
C TYR A 236 -7.20 31.82 -8.64
N ILE A 237 -7.05 30.66 -7.99
CA ILE A 237 -5.87 29.81 -8.19
C ILE A 237 -5.86 29.25 -9.61
N ASP A 238 -7.00 28.77 -10.11
CA ASP A 238 -7.11 28.22 -11.47
C ASP A 238 -6.83 29.29 -12.55
N GLU A 239 -7.32 30.52 -12.36
CA GLU A 239 -7.03 31.64 -13.24
C GLU A 239 -5.52 31.94 -13.30
N TRP A 240 -4.84 31.89 -12.16
CA TRP A 240 -3.40 32.13 -12.11
C TRP A 240 -2.61 30.94 -12.67
N THR A 241 -2.91 29.71 -12.30
CA THR A 241 -2.19 28.51 -12.76
C THR A 241 -2.33 28.29 -14.26
N SER A 242 -3.50 28.61 -14.85
CA SER A 242 -3.76 28.49 -16.28
C SER A 242 -2.83 29.31 -17.18
N GLN A 243 -2.21 30.35 -16.64
CA GLN A 243 -1.26 31.21 -17.34
C GLN A 243 0.17 30.65 -17.33
N HIS A 244 0.42 29.58 -16.56
CA HIS A 244 1.75 29.04 -16.34
C HIS A 244 1.87 27.59 -16.84
N LYS A 245 3.11 27.17 -17.12
CA LYS A 245 3.41 25.77 -17.43
C LYS A 245 3.54 24.93 -16.16
N VAL A 246 3.16 23.66 -16.23
CA VAL A 246 3.30 22.68 -15.13
C VAL A 246 4.74 22.65 -14.60
N GLU A 247 5.71 22.54 -15.49
CA GLU A 247 7.13 22.47 -15.11
C GLU A 247 7.58 23.72 -14.34
N TYR A 248 7.17 24.91 -14.79
CA TYR A 248 7.50 26.16 -14.10
C TYR A 248 6.95 26.19 -12.69
N LEU A 249 5.64 25.92 -12.52
CA LEU A 249 5.00 25.93 -11.20
C LEU A 249 5.60 24.87 -10.27
N PHE A 250 5.92 23.70 -10.81
CA PHE A 250 6.55 22.65 -10.02
C PHE A 250 7.92 23.05 -9.49
N HIS A 251 8.83 23.55 -10.34
CA HIS A 251 10.18 23.90 -9.91
C HIS A 251 10.21 25.13 -9.02
N GLU A 252 9.48 26.20 -9.36
CA GLU A 252 9.39 27.40 -8.56
C GLU A 252 8.71 27.15 -7.21
N GLY A 253 7.67 26.30 -7.20
CA GLY A 253 7.01 25.87 -5.97
C GLY A 253 7.93 25.07 -5.06
N GLN A 254 8.67 24.12 -5.61
CA GLN A 254 9.66 23.35 -4.84
C GLN A 254 10.77 24.24 -4.26
N ALA A 255 11.29 25.20 -5.04
CA ALA A 255 12.28 26.16 -4.57
C ALA A 255 11.76 27.00 -3.38
N ARG A 256 10.46 27.26 -3.32
CA ARG A 256 9.77 27.99 -2.24
C ARG A 256 9.16 27.09 -1.17
N ARG A 257 9.37 25.78 -1.23
CA ARG A 257 8.76 24.77 -0.31
C ARG A 257 7.22 24.83 -0.30
N ILE A 258 6.62 25.00 -1.46
CA ILE A 258 5.19 24.89 -1.70
C ILE A 258 4.91 23.53 -2.33
N CYS A 259 3.86 22.86 -1.88
CA CYS A 259 3.56 21.50 -2.32
C CYS A 259 2.83 21.50 -3.67
N PHE A 260 3.57 21.70 -4.75
CA PHE A 260 3.11 21.45 -6.11
C PHE A 260 3.54 20.06 -6.59
N ALA A 261 2.69 19.40 -7.35
CA ALA A 261 3.02 18.15 -8.03
C ALA A 261 2.36 18.06 -9.41
N PRO A 262 3.12 17.73 -10.48
CA PRO A 262 2.54 17.46 -11.79
C PRO A 262 1.57 16.28 -11.72
N VAL A 263 0.47 16.34 -12.47
CA VAL A 263 -0.45 15.21 -12.65
C VAL A 263 -0.04 14.47 -13.91
N PHE A 264 0.74 13.41 -13.72
CA PHE A 264 1.32 12.64 -14.82
C PHE A 264 0.37 11.62 -15.41
N THR A 265 0.39 11.49 -16.73
CA THR A 265 -0.08 10.28 -17.42
C THR A 265 0.93 9.13 -17.25
N MET A 266 0.55 7.91 -17.59
CA MET A 266 1.50 6.78 -17.58
C MET A 266 2.68 7.00 -18.53
N ALA A 267 2.47 7.70 -19.66
CA ALA A 267 3.53 8.04 -20.58
C ALA A 267 4.51 9.10 -20.03
N ASP A 268 4.02 10.03 -19.23
CA ASP A 268 4.85 11.03 -18.55
C ASP A 268 5.63 10.38 -17.42
N LEU A 269 4.96 9.51 -16.64
CA LEU A 269 5.59 8.76 -15.56
C LEU A 269 6.77 7.92 -16.05
N ALA A 270 6.63 7.26 -17.21
CA ALA A 270 7.69 6.44 -17.81
C ALA A 270 8.93 7.24 -18.25
N ARG A 271 8.80 8.57 -18.39
CA ARG A 271 9.88 9.50 -18.77
C ARG A 271 10.34 10.36 -17.60
N GLN A 272 9.74 10.17 -16.42
CA GLN A 272 10.02 10.99 -15.27
C GLN A 272 11.48 10.80 -14.81
N GLU A 273 12.25 11.89 -14.86
CA GLU A 273 13.69 11.91 -14.71
C GLU A 273 14.17 11.33 -13.36
N HIS A 274 13.45 11.62 -12.28
CA HIS A 274 13.78 11.09 -10.95
C HIS A 274 13.63 9.56 -10.87
N LEU A 275 12.56 9.00 -11.45
CA LEU A 275 12.35 7.54 -11.47
C LEU A 275 13.35 6.84 -12.38
N LEU A 276 13.67 7.43 -13.53
CA LEU A 276 14.74 6.96 -14.42
C LEU A 276 16.08 6.96 -13.70
N GLY A 277 16.45 8.07 -13.04
CA GLY A 277 17.67 8.20 -12.25
C GLY A 277 17.77 7.23 -11.08
N ARG A 278 16.62 6.77 -10.54
CA ARG A 278 16.57 5.71 -9.54
C ARG A 278 16.66 4.30 -10.11
N GLY A 279 16.63 4.13 -11.44
CA GLY A 279 16.55 2.81 -12.09
C GLY A 279 15.24 2.07 -11.79
N PHE A 280 14.13 2.83 -11.64
CA PHE A 280 12.84 2.25 -11.23
C PHE A 280 12.16 1.45 -12.35
N PHE A 281 12.54 1.64 -13.60
CA PHE A 281 11.94 1.00 -14.75
C PHE A 281 12.90 -0.02 -15.41
N PRO A 282 13.04 -1.24 -14.86
CA PRO A 282 13.81 -2.29 -15.51
C PRO A 282 13.05 -2.83 -16.72
N SER A 283 13.79 -3.42 -17.68
CA SER A 283 13.21 -4.09 -18.82
C SER A 283 13.55 -5.57 -18.82
N ALA A 284 12.63 -6.39 -19.30
CA ALA A 284 12.84 -7.81 -19.56
C ALA A 284 12.06 -8.26 -20.78
N SER A 285 12.60 -9.22 -21.52
CA SER A 285 11.95 -9.84 -22.66
C SER A 285 11.04 -10.97 -22.18
N HIS A 286 9.77 -10.92 -22.60
CA HIS A 286 8.79 -11.98 -22.36
C HIS A 286 8.54 -12.75 -23.66
N GLU A 287 8.59 -14.06 -23.60
CA GLU A 287 8.54 -14.95 -24.79
C GLU A 287 7.35 -14.64 -25.72
N ALA A 288 6.17 -14.40 -25.16
CA ALA A 288 4.95 -14.17 -25.96
C ALA A 288 4.59 -12.67 -26.13
N ALA A 289 5.12 -11.75 -25.30
CA ALA A 289 4.76 -10.34 -25.33
C ALA A 289 5.90 -9.42 -25.80
N GLY A 290 7.09 -9.96 -26.05
CA GLY A 290 8.26 -9.19 -26.46
C GLY A 290 8.90 -8.40 -25.32
N ASP A 291 9.60 -7.34 -25.66
CA ASP A 291 10.30 -6.50 -24.68
C ASP A 291 9.32 -5.61 -23.93
N LEU A 292 9.33 -5.71 -22.63
CA LEU A 292 8.46 -4.96 -21.72
C LEU A 292 9.29 -4.17 -20.70
N THR A 293 8.79 -2.98 -20.38
CA THR A 293 9.28 -2.19 -19.26
C THR A 293 8.37 -2.43 -18.04
N TYR A 294 8.97 -2.72 -16.92
CA TYR A 294 8.28 -3.03 -15.67
C TYR A 294 8.47 -1.93 -14.63
N MET A 295 7.56 -1.86 -13.68
CA MET A 295 7.79 -1.11 -12.45
C MET A 295 8.64 -1.95 -11.50
N GLY A 296 9.70 -1.37 -10.98
CA GLY A 296 10.57 -1.99 -10.00
C GLY A 296 10.05 -1.83 -8.56
N ALA A 297 10.83 -2.35 -7.60
CA ALA A 297 10.53 -2.11 -6.20
C ALA A 297 10.80 -0.64 -5.81
N PRO A 298 9.97 -0.03 -4.94
CA PRO A 298 10.12 1.38 -4.56
C PRO A 298 11.31 1.63 -3.62
N TYR A 299 11.94 0.58 -3.12
CA TYR A 299 13.07 0.65 -2.19
C TYR A 299 14.39 0.20 -2.87
N ARG A 300 15.51 0.69 -2.34
CA ARG A 300 16.86 0.23 -2.65
C ARG A 300 17.50 -0.27 -1.37
N MET A 301 18.19 -1.39 -1.44
CA MET A 301 18.91 -2.02 -0.33
C MET A 301 20.38 -2.14 -0.72
N GLU A 302 21.27 -1.77 0.18
CA GLU A 302 22.71 -1.91 -0.03
C GLU A 302 23.30 -2.91 1.00
N PRO A 303 24.26 -3.75 0.58
CA PRO A 303 24.90 -3.81 -0.73
C PRO A 303 24.09 -4.51 -1.83
N ASN A 304 23.01 -5.21 -1.50
CA ASN A 304 22.20 -5.96 -2.46
C ASN A 304 20.80 -5.37 -2.60
N SER A 305 20.46 -4.94 -3.81
CA SER A 305 19.14 -4.45 -4.13
C SER A 305 18.26 -5.56 -4.73
N TRP A 306 16.99 -5.22 -4.97
CA TRP A 306 16.07 -6.06 -5.74
C TRP A 306 16.55 -6.18 -7.19
N GLN A 307 16.14 -7.25 -7.87
CA GLN A 307 16.48 -7.51 -9.28
C GLN A 307 15.25 -8.02 -10.02
N LEU A 308 15.07 -7.57 -11.26
CA LEU A 308 14.20 -8.21 -12.24
C LEU A 308 15.05 -9.28 -12.98
N ALA A 309 15.03 -10.50 -12.49
CA ALA A 309 15.82 -11.60 -13.05
C ALA A 309 15.09 -12.34 -14.19
N ALA A 310 13.75 -12.32 -14.18
CA ALA A 310 12.92 -12.99 -15.18
C ALA A 310 11.59 -12.27 -15.37
N ALA A 311 11.09 -12.26 -16.61
CA ALA A 311 9.71 -11.89 -16.92
C ALA A 311 8.72 -12.88 -16.29
N ALA A 312 7.42 -12.55 -16.37
CA ALA A 312 6.38 -13.47 -15.91
C ALA A 312 6.44 -14.80 -16.70
N PRO A 313 6.19 -15.96 -16.05
CA PRO A 313 6.28 -17.24 -16.71
C PRO A 313 5.11 -17.48 -17.68
N LEU A 314 5.34 -18.27 -18.72
CA LEU A 314 4.26 -18.90 -19.45
C LEU A 314 3.68 -20.06 -18.63
N LEU A 315 2.39 -20.32 -18.85
CA LEU A 315 1.76 -21.51 -18.27
C LEU A 315 2.33 -22.76 -18.96
N ASP A 316 2.99 -23.61 -18.22
CA ASP A 316 3.51 -24.89 -18.68
C ASP A 316 2.84 -26.04 -17.91
N PRO A 317 1.90 -26.76 -18.53
CA PRO A 317 1.21 -27.88 -17.90
C PRO A 317 2.14 -29.10 -17.61
N GLU A 318 3.27 -29.19 -18.28
CA GLU A 318 4.23 -30.30 -18.14
C GLU A 318 5.35 -29.96 -17.14
N SER A 319 5.38 -28.74 -16.62
CA SER A 319 6.38 -28.30 -15.65
C SER A 319 6.25 -29.08 -14.36
N THR A 320 7.38 -29.65 -13.93
CA THR A 320 7.45 -30.34 -12.64
C THR A 320 7.78 -29.36 -11.51
N PRO A 321 7.08 -29.49 -10.37
CA PRO A 321 7.29 -28.60 -9.25
C PRO A 321 8.61 -28.92 -8.53
N THR A 322 9.61 -28.07 -8.69
CA THR A 322 10.87 -28.21 -7.94
C THR A 322 11.38 -26.84 -7.52
N PHE A 323 11.86 -26.73 -6.27
CA PHE A 323 12.64 -25.58 -5.86
C PHE A 323 14.08 -25.72 -6.35
N ALA A 324 14.70 -24.60 -6.74
CA ALA A 324 16.11 -24.58 -7.09
C ALA A 324 16.97 -24.56 -5.80
N GLY A 325 17.88 -25.52 -5.67
CA GLY A 325 18.77 -25.58 -4.53
C GLY A 325 18.19 -26.35 -3.32
N GLN A 326 19.06 -26.54 -2.31
CA GLN A 326 18.65 -27.16 -1.06
C GLN A 326 18.06 -26.12 -0.12
N ARG A 327 16.95 -26.47 0.54
CA ARG A 327 16.42 -25.70 1.64
C ARG A 327 17.47 -25.59 2.76
N ALA A 328 17.63 -24.40 3.32
CA ALA A 328 18.45 -24.21 4.51
C ALA A 328 17.97 -25.12 5.65
N ALA A 329 18.89 -25.60 6.46
CA ALA A 329 18.56 -26.41 7.63
C ALA A 329 17.65 -25.58 8.56
N GLN A 330 16.50 -26.14 8.90
CA GLN A 330 15.57 -25.49 9.83
C GLN A 330 16.04 -25.72 11.28
N PRO A 331 15.91 -24.73 12.15
CA PRO A 331 16.17 -24.90 13.57
C PRO A 331 15.20 -25.91 14.17
N SER A 332 15.59 -26.54 15.28
CA SER A 332 14.70 -27.42 16.03
C SER A 332 13.55 -26.59 16.64
N PHE A 333 12.35 -27.18 16.66
CA PHE A 333 11.16 -26.56 17.24
C PHE A 333 11.37 -26.21 18.72
N ASP A 334 11.22 -24.93 19.06
CA ASP A 334 11.27 -24.42 20.42
C ASP A 334 9.84 -24.17 20.95
N PRO A 335 9.31 -25.04 21.80
CA PRO A 335 7.95 -24.87 22.34
C PRO A 335 7.79 -23.61 23.19
N THR A 336 8.86 -23.04 23.72
CA THR A 336 8.78 -21.81 24.54
C THR A 336 8.59 -20.56 23.66
N ALA A 337 8.89 -20.67 22.38
CA ALA A 337 8.72 -19.59 21.42
C ALA A 337 7.31 -19.52 20.80
N VAL A 338 6.43 -20.46 21.08
CA VAL A 338 5.06 -20.47 20.50
C VAL A 338 4.30 -19.20 20.87
N ALA A 339 4.38 -18.75 22.10
CA ALA A 339 3.70 -17.53 22.59
C ALA A 339 4.43 -16.22 22.26
N ARG A 340 5.67 -16.28 21.71
CA ARG A 340 6.45 -15.07 21.41
C ARG A 340 5.96 -14.41 20.13
N ARG A 341 5.91 -13.08 20.13
CA ARG A 341 5.59 -12.32 18.92
C ARG A 341 6.76 -12.35 17.93
N PRO A 342 6.49 -12.23 16.61
CA PRO A 342 7.50 -12.38 15.55
C PRO A 342 8.77 -11.55 15.72
N LEU A 343 8.65 -10.30 16.15
CA LEU A 343 9.78 -9.37 16.32
C LEU A 343 10.14 -9.10 17.78
N GLU A 344 9.77 -9.99 18.70
CA GLU A 344 10.14 -9.84 20.12
C GLU A 344 11.67 -9.83 20.27
N GLY A 345 12.19 -8.79 20.94
CA GLY A 345 13.63 -8.56 21.12
C GLY A 345 14.25 -7.65 20.06
N VAL A 346 13.54 -7.31 18.99
CA VAL A 346 13.99 -6.30 18.02
C VAL A 346 13.77 -4.90 18.60
N ARG A 347 14.77 -4.01 18.48
CA ARG A 347 14.72 -2.63 18.95
C ARG A 347 14.74 -1.66 17.78
N VAL A 348 13.84 -0.69 17.82
CA VAL A 348 13.64 0.31 16.76
C VAL A 348 13.69 1.70 17.34
N ILE A 349 14.44 2.61 16.71
CA ILE A 349 14.41 4.03 17.02
C ILE A 349 13.68 4.73 15.87
N ASP A 350 12.61 5.45 16.19
CA ASP A 350 11.74 6.12 15.24
C ASP A 350 11.93 7.63 15.28
N PHE A 351 12.54 8.19 14.23
CA PHE A 351 12.67 9.63 13.98
C PHE A 351 11.66 10.15 12.98
N SER A 352 10.72 9.33 12.55
CA SER A 352 9.76 9.71 11.52
C SER A 352 8.68 10.66 12.04
N TRP A 353 8.00 11.32 11.13
CA TRP A 353 6.97 12.29 11.44
C TRP A 353 5.77 12.13 10.52
N VAL A 354 4.59 12.52 10.95
CA VAL A 354 3.30 12.51 10.26
C VAL A 354 2.77 11.08 10.04
N TRP A 355 2.87 10.47 8.83
CA TRP A 355 2.10 9.28 8.46
C TRP A 355 2.96 8.04 8.17
N ALA A 356 3.71 8.06 7.06
CA ALA A 356 4.33 6.84 6.53
C ALA A 356 5.29 6.15 7.51
N GLY A 357 6.14 6.93 8.17
CA GLY A 357 7.09 6.40 9.14
C GLY A 357 6.43 5.89 10.42
N PRO A 358 5.57 6.69 11.11
CA PRO A 358 4.83 6.21 12.28
C PRO A 358 3.94 5.00 11.97
N PHE A 359 3.32 4.93 10.79
CA PHE A 359 2.54 3.77 10.36
C PHE A 359 3.42 2.52 10.21
N LEU A 360 4.62 2.66 9.62
CA LEU A 360 5.59 1.57 9.52
C LEU A 360 6.00 1.05 10.91
N THR A 361 6.40 1.96 11.81
CA THR A 361 6.91 1.59 13.15
C THR A 361 5.81 1.06 14.05
N MET A 362 4.57 1.50 13.89
CA MET A 362 3.39 0.93 14.54
C MET A 362 3.24 -0.57 14.20
N HIS A 363 3.38 -0.94 12.93
CA HIS A 363 3.30 -2.34 12.51
C HIS A 363 4.47 -3.18 13.04
N LEU A 364 5.68 -2.63 13.11
CA LEU A 364 6.80 -3.31 13.78
C LEU A 364 6.51 -3.56 15.27
N ALA A 365 5.92 -2.56 15.96
CA ALA A 365 5.52 -2.71 17.36
C ALA A 365 4.40 -3.75 17.55
N TYR A 366 3.42 -3.83 16.63
CA TYR A 366 2.38 -4.88 16.66
C TYR A 366 2.98 -6.28 16.55
N LEU A 367 4.03 -6.46 15.76
CA LEU A 367 4.76 -7.72 15.67
C LEU A 367 5.71 -7.96 16.86
N GLY A 368 5.81 -7.04 17.82
CA GLY A 368 6.54 -7.25 19.07
C GLY A 368 7.86 -6.51 19.22
N ALA A 369 8.26 -5.70 18.24
CA ALA A 369 9.44 -4.87 18.39
C ALA A 369 9.26 -3.81 19.50
N GLU A 370 10.35 -3.52 20.21
CA GLU A 370 10.42 -2.38 21.12
C GLU A 370 10.74 -1.12 20.32
N VAL A 371 9.79 -0.20 20.21
CA VAL A 371 9.93 1.02 19.42
C VAL A 371 10.02 2.23 20.33
N ILE A 372 11.08 3.03 20.17
CA ILE A 372 11.24 4.32 20.85
C ILE A 372 11.10 5.43 19.82
N LYS A 373 10.01 6.21 19.93
CA LYS A 373 9.78 7.38 19.09
C LYS A 373 10.52 8.60 19.67
N ILE A 374 11.26 9.29 18.82
CA ILE A 374 11.97 10.52 19.16
C ILE A 374 11.13 11.71 18.72
N GLU A 375 10.74 12.55 19.66
CA GLU A 375 9.95 13.76 19.47
C GLU A 375 10.77 15.02 19.73
N SER A 376 10.35 16.13 19.14
CA SER A 376 10.89 17.46 19.43
C SER A 376 9.82 18.32 20.08
N SER A 377 10.17 19.02 21.17
CA SER A 377 9.25 19.96 21.82
C SER A 377 8.88 21.16 20.96
N SER A 378 9.74 21.50 19.98
CA SER A 378 9.49 22.60 19.02
C SER A 378 8.64 22.18 17.82
N ARG A 379 8.54 20.88 17.56
CA ARG A 379 7.74 20.31 16.47
C ARG A 379 7.21 18.93 16.88
N PRO A 380 6.18 18.89 17.74
CA PRO A 380 5.57 17.64 18.14
C PRO A 380 4.91 16.94 16.95
N GLY A 381 4.61 15.66 17.08
CA GLY A 381 3.79 14.93 16.12
C GLY A 381 2.41 15.56 15.96
N LEU A 382 1.81 15.47 14.75
CA LEU A 382 0.45 15.92 14.48
C LEU A 382 -0.57 15.01 15.16
#